data_465fea23f250bd66628a24218da5a292
#
_entry.id   465fea23f250bd66628a24218da5a292
#
_cell.length_a   1.000
_cell.length_b   1.000
_cell.length_c   1.000
_cell.angle_alpha   90.00
_cell.angle_beta   90.00
_cell.angle_gamma   90.00
#
_symmetry.space_group_name_H-M   'P 1'
#
loop_
_entity.id
_entity.type
_entity.pdbx_description
1 polymer ?
#
loop_
_entity_poly.entity_id
_entity_poly.type
_entity_poly.pdbx_seq_one_letter_code
_entity_poly.pdbx_strand_id
1 'polypeptide(L)'
;MLVADAHAGRRMQLLRHNSRHQVIVASSLAQVYPVAEETTPCVMVLSVDFLREPEFEGVVRLARLIGATLLLYSAVGEPIVDSPLRRGLPCVPLHPNDSLSDLLARLADTRSHLTPASGDIGLPDLILIGASTGGVKAIETVLSSFPADCPPTVVVQHIRDGFVPGFVQRLHNRYGPRVVSAADGETLSRGTVYIAADANRHLTVAGHGTLRCRLVEAPPRNGHRPAVDPLFESAVQRGAGVAAALLTGMGNDGAAGLGALRRAGALTIAQDRESSIVWGMPRAAAEAGAALRILTLDRIGPALLDGHAAPATGTVTGATR
;
A
#
# COMPACT_ATOMS: atom_id res chain seq x y z
N MET A 1 -4.71 11.92 23.40
CA MET A 1 -4.49 10.46 23.23
C MET A 1 -5.80 9.73 23.44
N LEU A 2 -6.10 8.71 22.66
CA LEU A 2 -7.28 7.84 22.82
C LEU A 2 -6.84 6.44 23.26
N VAL A 3 -7.46 5.90 24.32
CA VAL A 3 -7.24 4.54 24.80
C VAL A 3 -8.55 3.76 24.68
N ALA A 4 -8.54 2.61 24.00
CA ALA A 4 -9.74 1.77 23.87
C ALA A 4 -9.49 0.32 24.32
N ASP A 5 -10.38 -0.16 25.19
CA ASP A 5 -10.44 -1.55 25.66
C ASP A 5 -11.87 -1.88 26.11
N ALA A 6 -12.36 -3.06 25.80
CA ALA A 6 -13.66 -3.54 26.29
C ALA A 6 -13.67 -3.78 27.81
N HIS A 7 -12.52 -4.15 28.40
CA HIS A 7 -12.39 -4.49 29.81
C HIS A 7 -12.16 -3.27 30.72
N ALA A 8 -13.11 -2.96 31.58
CA ALA A 8 -13.04 -1.83 32.50
C ALA A 8 -11.78 -1.83 33.38
N GLY A 9 -11.37 -3.01 33.89
CA GLY A 9 -10.18 -3.16 34.73
C GLY A 9 -8.89 -2.74 34.04
N ARG A 10 -8.70 -3.12 32.77
CA ARG A 10 -7.52 -2.72 31.96
C ARG A 10 -7.54 -1.22 31.66
N ARG A 11 -8.71 -0.64 31.35
CA ARG A 11 -8.83 0.82 31.20
C ARG A 11 -8.43 1.56 32.46
N MET A 12 -8.92 1.13 33.63
CA MET A 12 -8.55 1.72 34.92
C MET A 12 -7.06 1.57 35.23
N GLN A 13 -6.48 0.43 34.90
CA GLN A 13 -5.04 0.18 35.07
C GLN A 13 -4.21 1.19 34.20
N LEU A 14 -4.52 1.33 32.94
CA LEU A 14 -3.79 2.24 32.05
C LEU A 14 -3.88 3.71 32.46
N LEU A 15 -4.97 4.09 33.12
CA LEU A 15 -5.17 5.46 33.59
C LEU A 15 -4.47 5.74 34.94
N ARG A 16 -4.01 4.71 35.67
CA ARG A 16 -3.28 4.91 36.92
C ARG A 16 -2.05 5.78 36.71
N HIS A 17 -1.89 6.79 37.57
CA HIS A 17 -0.73 7.70 37.55
C HIS A 17 -0.50 8.48 36.26
N ASN A 18 -1.54 8.64 35.42
CA ASN A 18 -1.44 9.43 34.23
C ASN A 18 -1.56 10.94 34.53
N SER A 19 -0.41 11.60 34.80
CA SER A 19 -0.36 13.05 35.06
C SER A 19 0.14 13.85 33.84
N ARG A 20 0.59 13.19 32.78
CA ARG A 20 1.31 13.83 31.66
C ARG A 20 0.51 13.94 30.35
N HIS A 21 -0.54 13.17 30.18
CA HIS A 21 -1.28 13.11 28.93
C HIS A 21 -2.77 13.34 29.12
N GLN A 22 -3.37 14.13 28.25
CA GLN A 22 -4.82 14.21 28.15
C GLN A 22 -5.30 12.92 27.46
N VAL A 23 -5.98 12.03 28.20
CA VAL A 23 -6.45 10.73 27.72
C VAL A 23 -7.96 10.70 27.66
N ILE A 24 -8.48 10.29 26.51
CA ILE A 24 -9.90 9.98 26.32
C ILE A 24 -10.02 8.47 26.22
N VAL A 25 -11.07 7.92 26.80
CA VAL A 25 -11.26 6.47 26.94
C VAL A 25 -12.49 6.02 26.18
N ALA A 26 -12.37 4.92 25.43
CA ALA A 26 -13.47 4.25 24.77
C ALA A 26 -13.59 2.79 25.24
N SER A 27 -14.80 2.27 25.33
CA SER A 27 -15.07 0.88 25.72
C SER A 27 -15.45 -0.04 24.56
N SER A 28 -15.61 0.52 23.36
CA SER A 28 -15.93 -0.22 22.13
C SER A 28 -15.39 0.53 20.90
N LEU A 29 -15.26 -0.16 19.77
CA LEU A 29 -14.89 0.47 18.51
C LEU A 29 -15.93 1.50 18.04
N ALA A 30 -17.23 1.27 18.33
CA ALA A 30 -18.29 2.23 18.02
C ALA A 30 -18.09 3.59 18.71
N GLN A 31 -17.47 3.62 19.89
CA GLN A 31 -17.11 4.87 20.59
C GLN A 31 -15.80 5.48 20.06
N VAL A 32 -14.89 4.67 19.51
CA VAL A 32 -13.61 5.14 18.98
C VAL A 32 -13.82 6.11 17.81
N TYR A 33 -14.76 5.83 16.91
CA TYR A 33 -15.01 6.64 15.71
C TYR A 33 -15.36 8.09 16.04
N PRO A 34 -16.50 8.37 16.73
CA PRO A 34 -16.90 9.76 16.98
C PRO A 34 -15.87 10.49 17.84
N VAL A 35 -15.26 9.82 18.81
CA VAL A 35 -14.23 10.42 19.66
C VAL A 35 -12.98 10.79 18.86
N ALA A 36 -12.54 9.92 17.96
CA ALA A 36 -11.34 10.19 17.16
C ALA A 36 -11.58 11.30 16.10
N GLU A 37 -12.78 11.37 15.52
CA GLU A 37 -13.16 12.44 14.60
C GLU A 37 -13.24 13.80 15.29
N GLU A 38 -13.84 13.83 16.48
CA GLU A 38 -14.02 15.09 17.24
C GLU A 38 -12.70 15.60 17.85
N THR A 39 -11.84 14.72 18.34
CA THR A 39 -10.67 15.11 19.14
C THR A 39 -9.34 14.98 18.40
N THR A 40 -9.32 14.37 17.22
CA THR A 40 -8.13 14.13 16.38
C THR A 40 -6.89 13.74 17.22
N PRO A 41 -6.93 12.60 17.94
CA PRO A 41 -5.85 12.20 18.84
C PRO A 41 -4.57 11.89 18.05
N CYS A 42 -3.42 12.37 18.51
CA CYS A 42 -2.12 12.03 17.88
C CYS A 42 -1.68 10.57 18.11
N VAL A 43 -2.21 9.92 19.15
CA VAL A 43 -1.93 8.51 19.47
C VAL A 43 -3.22 7.80 19.90
N MET A 44 -3.43 6.61 19.34
CA MET A 44 -4.52 5.69 19.67
C MET A 44 -3.93 4.38 20.18
N VAL A 45 -4.31 3.96 21.39
CA VAL A 45 -3.84 2.74 22.06
C VAL A 45 -5.03 1.79 22.22
N LEU A 46 -5.02 0.67 21.52
CA LEU A 46 -6.15 -0.27 21.48
C LEU A 46 -5.76 -1.67 21.96
N SER A 47 -6.69 -2.35 22.64
CA SER A 47 -6.55 -3.77 22.95
C SER A 47 -6.56 -4.62 21.68
N VAL A 48 -5.74 -5.69 21.65
CA VAL A 48 -5.76 -6.70 20.56
C VAL A 48 -7.10 -7.43 20.46
N ASP A 49 -7.94 -7.39 21.48
CA ASP A 49 -9.28 -8.01 21.45
C ASP A 49 -10.13 -7.46 20.32
N PHE A 50 -9.96 -6.18 20.01
CA PHE A 50 -10.66 -5.51 18.90
C PHE A 50 -10.27 -5.99 17.50
N LEU A 51 -9.15 -6.72 17.35
CA LEU A 51 -8.77 -7.33 16.07
C LEU A 51 -9.79 -8.35 15.54
N ARG A 52 -10.69 -8.82 16.39
CA ARG A 52 -11.77 -9.76 16.03
C ARG A 52 -13.01 -9.06 15.50
N GLU A 53 -13.11 -7.76 15.72
CA GLU A 53 -14.26 -6.97 15.30
C GLU A 53 -14.09 -6.48 13.84
N PRO A 54 -15.09 -6.65 12.97
CA PRO A 54 -15.00 -6.25 11.56
C PRO A 54 -14.77 -4.73 11.40
N GLU A 55 -15.19 -3.93 12.37
CA GLU A 55 -15.03 -2.48 12.40
C GLU A 55 -13.57 -2.05 12.64
N PHE A 56 -12.69 -2.93 13.11
CA PHE A 56 -11.31 -2.59 13.42
C PHE A 56 -10.54 -2.05 12.20
N GLU A 57 -10.80 -2.58 11.02
CA GLU A 57 -10.20 -2.07 9.78
C GLU A 57 -10.54 -0.59 9.54
N GLY A 58 -11.76 -0.21 9.83
CA GLY A 58 -12.19 1.19 9.74
C GLY A 58 -11.44 2.09 10.71
N VAL A 59 -11.17 1.62 11.95
CA VAL A 59 -10.36 2.38 12.93
C VAL A 59 -8.93 2.57 12.45
N VAL A 60 -8.33 1.56 11.82
CA VAL A 60 -7.01 1.68 11.21
C VAL A 60 -7.00 2.75 10.11
N ARG A 61 -8.04 2.79 9.28
CA ARG A 61 -8.19 3.82 8.23
C ARG A 61 -8.37 5.22 8.82
N LEU A 62 -9.22 5.33 9.86
CA LEU A 62 -9.46 6.61 10.54
C LEU A 62 -8.17 7.13 11.18
N ALA A 63 -7.42 6.28 11.91
CA ALA A 63 -6.15 6.66 12.51
C ALA A 63 -5.19 7.27 11.48
N ARG A 64 -5.12 6.67 10.28
CA ARG A 64 -4.30 7.21 9.17
C ARG A 64 -4.82 8.53 8.65
N LEU A 65 -6.14 8.64 8.43
CA LEU A 65 -6.77 9.86 7.91
C LEU A 65 -6.48 11.07 8.81
N ILE A 66 -6.52 10.87 10.13
CA ILE A 66 -6.24 11.94 11.12
C ILE A 66 -4.77 12.06 11.50
N GLY A 67 -3.87 11.23 10.90
CA GLY A 67 -2.44 11.23 11.22
C GLY A 67 -2.08 10.68 12.60
N ALA A 68 -2.96 9.85 13.20
CA ALA A 68 -2.74 9.26 14.52
C ALA A 68 -1.83 8.03 14.45
N THR A 69 -0.91 7.92 15.39
CA THR A 69 -0.15 6.66 15.61
C THR A 69 -1.03 5.64 16.31
N LEU A 70 -1.29 4.50 15.65
CA LEU A 70 -2.06 3.40 16.21
C LEU A 70 -1.13 2.36 16.86
N LEU A 71 -1.41 2.03 18.11
CA LEU A 71 -0.64 1.09 18.94
C LEU A 71 -1.57 0.01 19.49
N LEU A 72 -1.10 -1.23 19.52
CA LEU A 72 -1.82 -2.35 20.10
C LEU A 72 -1.15 -2.80 21.40
N TYR A 73 -1.96 -3.35 22.31
CA TYR A 73 -1.47 -4.07 23.47
C TYR A 73 -2.29 -5.33 23.73
N SER A 74 -1.63 -6.34 24.34
CA SER A 74 -2.26 -7.59 24.79
C SER A 74 -2.02 -7.79 26.27
N ALA A 75 -2.98 -8.29 27.03
CA ALA A 75 -2.71 -8.69 28.40
C ALA A 75 -1.75 -9.90 28.42
N VAL A 76 -0.83 -9.92 29.41
CA VAL A 76 0.10 -11.04 29.57
C VAL A 76 -0.66 -12.33 29.81
N GLY A 77 -0.32 -13.39 29.07
CA GLY A 77 -0.98 -14.71 29.15
C GLY A 77 -2.18 -14.86 28.22
N GLU A 78 -2.63 -13.80 27.54
CA GLU A 78 -3.65 -13.92 26.51
C GLU A 78 -3.02 -14.28 25.15
N PRO A 79 -3.61 -15.22 24.39
CA PRO A 79 -3.11 -15.56 23.07
C PRO A 79 -3.26 -14.35 22.16
N ILE A 80 -2.15 -13.96 21.54
CA ILE A 80 -2.17 -12.88 20.56
C ILE A 80 -2.90 -13.40 19.31
N VAL A 81 -4.01 -12.76 18.96
CA VAL A 81 -4.79 -13.08 17.76
C VAL A 81 -3.92 -12.90 16.53
N ASP A 82 -3.71 -13.96 15.76
CA ASP A 82 -3.07 -13.85 14.45
C ASP A 82 -4.10 -13.26 13.46
N SER A 83 -3.91 -12.00 13.14
CA SER A 83 -4.77 -11.26 12.23
C SER A 83 -3.91 -10.54 11.19
N PRO A 84 -4.30 -10.59 9.90
CA PRO A 84 -3.65 -9.78 8.87
C PRO A 84 -3.62 -8.28 9.21
N LEU A 85 -4.64 -7.80 9.92
CA LEU A 85 -4.75 -6.38 10.35
C LEU A 85 -3.72 -5.99 11.42
N ARG A 86 -3.12 -6.97 12.09
CA ARG A 86 -2.04 -6.75 13.05
C ARG A 86 -0.68 -6.50 12.40
N ARG A 87 -0.47 -6.98 11.16
CA ARG A 87 0.82 -6.86 10.49
C ARG A 87 1.21 -5.38 10.36
N GLY A 88 2.39 -5.05 10.87
CA GLY A 88 2.91 -3.68 10.88
C GLY A 88 2.38 -2.77 11.99
N LEU A 89 1.44 -3.20 12.84
CA LEU A 89 1.07 -2.46 14.02
C LEU A 89 1.94 -2.88 15.21
N PRO A 90 2.62 -1.94 15.89
CA PRO A 90 3.36 -2.25 17.10
C PRO A 90 2.42 -2.77 18.19
N CYS A 91 2.78 -3.90 18.76
CA CYS A 91 2.01 -4.55 19.83
C CYS A 91 2.94 -4.86 21.00
N VAL A 92 2.55 -4.42 22.20
CA VAL A 92 3.31 -4.66 23.42
C VAL A 92 2.46 -5.39 24.46
N PRO A 93 3.09 -6.23 25.31
CA PRO A 93 2.38 -6.85 26.42
C PRO A 93 2.06 -5.82 27.51
N LEU A 94 0.84 -5.89 28.07
CA LEU A 94 0.41 -5.14 29.24
C LEU A 94 0.57 -6.03 30.48
N HIS A 95 1.50 -5.69 31.37
CA HIS A 95 1.68 -6.41 32.64
C HIS A 95 0.74 -5.88 33.73
N PRO A 96 0.46 -6.65 34.82
CA PRO A 96 -0.54 -6.30 35.80
C PRO A 96 -0.35 -4.95 36.52
N ASN A 97 0.87 -4.43 36.56
CA ASN A 97 1.18 -3.16 37.25
C ASN A 97 1.54 -2.02 36.31
N ASP A 98 1.45 -2.25 35.01
CA ASP A 98 1.83 -1.22 34.02
C ASP A 98 0.83 -0.07 33.98
N SER A 99 1.34 1.12 33.89
CA SER A 99 0.63 2.34 33.48
C SER A 99 0.71 2.56 31.96
N LEU A 100 -0.06 3.50 31.48
CA LEU A 100 0.04 3.97 30.08
C LEU A 100 1.45 4.47 29.75
N SER A 101 2.12 5.13 30.67
CA SER A 101 3.49 5.63 30.49
C SER A 101 4.49 4.48 30.33
N ASP A 102 4.33 3.37 31.07
CA ASP A 102 5.19 2.19 30.96
C ASP A 102 4.98 1.48 29.60
N LEU A 103 3.72 1.42 29.15
CA LEU A 103 3.36 0.88 27.86
C LEU A 103 4.00 1.69 26.71
N LEU A 104 3.92 3.01 26.79
CA LEU A 104 4.52 3.92 25.80
C LEU A 104 6.05 3.90 25.83
N ALA A 105 6.67 3.77 27.02
CA ALA A 105 8.13 3.62 27.14
C ALA A 105 8.62 2.35 26.45
N ARG A 106 7.95 1.20 26.67
CA ARG A 106 8.29 -0.06 25.97
C ARG A 106 8.10 0.02 24.46
N LEU A 107 7.12 0.77 24.00
CA LEU A 107 6.93 1.03 22.58
C LEU A 107 8.10 1.84 22.00
N ALA A 108 8.61 2.81 22.77
CA ALA A 108 9.78 3.58 22.37
C ALA A 108 11.06 2.70 22.34
N ASP A 109 11.24 1.81 23.33
CA ASP A 109 12.36 0.86 23.38
C ASP A 109 12.27 -0.19 22.26
N THR A 110 11.07 -0.70 21.97
CA THR A 110 10.86 -1.62 20.84
C THR A 110 11.21 -0.96 19.51
N ARG A 111 11.02 0.37 19.39
CA ARG A 111 11.49 1.15 18.23
C ARG A 111 13.03 1.31 18.19
N SER A 112 13.74 1.31 19.30
CA SER A 112 15.20 1.46 19.34
C SER A 112 15.95 0.14 19.11
N HIS A 113 15.33 -1.02 19.34
CA HIS A 113 15.90 -2.35 19.06
C HIS A 113 15.50 -2.94 17.70
N LEU A 114 14.51 -2.39 17.06
CA LEU A 114 14.27 -2.55 15.64
C LEU A 114 15.12 -1.48 14.96
N THR A 115 16.34 -1.86 14.51
CA THR A 115 16.98 -1.14 13.41
C THR A 115 15.89 -0.93 12.38
N PRO A 116 15.63 0.30 11.92
CA PRO A 116 14.54 0.52 11.01
C PRO A 116 14.86 -0.20 9.69
N ALA A 117 14.31 -1.39 9.50
CA ALA A 117 13.63 -1.60 8.28
C ALA A 117 12.53 -0.53 8.31
N SER A 118 12.80 0.61 7.69
CA SER A 118 11.89 1.74 7.57
C SER A 118 10.64 1.30 6.81
N GLY A 119 9.76 0.60 7.52
CA GLY A 119 8.42 0.25 7.10
C GLY A 119 7.49 1.26 7.74
N ASP A 120 7.26 2.40 7.10
CA ASP A 120 6.09 3.22 7.33
C ASP A 120 4.87 2.30 7.24
N ILE A 121 4.11 2.22 8.33
CA ILE A 121 2.91 1.40 8.42
C ILE A 121 1.92 1.96 7.40
N GLY A 122 1.84 1.33 6.24
CA GLY A 122 0.84 1.65 5.24
C GLY A 122 1.31 1.87 3.82
N LEU A 123 2.49 2.40 3.59
CA LEU A 123 3.01 2.57 2.24
C LEU A 123 3.64 1.27 1.74
N PRO A 124 3.42 0.87 0.49
CA PRO A 124 4.15 -0.26 -0.07
C PRO A 124 5.65 0.06 -0.18
N ASP A 125 6.48 -0.98 -0.13
CA ASP A 125 7.92 -0.84 -0.38
C ASP A 125 8.21 -0.47 -1.83
N LEU A 126 7.28 -0.84 -2.73
CA LEU A 126 7.40 -0.68 -4.17
C LEU A 126 6.04 -0.54 -4.83
N ILE A 127 5.90 0.43 -5.72
CA ILE A 127 4.73 0.59 -6.58
C ILE A 127 5.12 0.23 -8.03
N LEU A 128 4.27 -0.55 -8.69
CA LEU A 128 4.43 -0.94 -10.09
C LEU A 128 3.22 -0.51 -10.91
N ILE A 129 3.45 0.08 -12.08
CA ILE A 129 2.37 0.53 -12.97
C ILE A 129 2.63 0.04 -14.39
N GLY A 130 1.62 -0.61 -14.98
CA GLY A 130 1.60 -1.00 -16.39
C GLY A 130 0.51 -0.26 -17.15
N ALA A 131 0.83 0.24 -18.36
CA ALA A 131 -0.12 0.97 -19.19
C ALA A 131 0.22 0.91 -20.68
N SER A 132 -0.77 1.20 -21.55
CA SER A 132 -0.58 1.26 -23.00
C SER A 132 -1.41 2.39 -23.61
N THR A 133 -2.31 2.12 -24.52
CA THR A 133 -3.18 3.12 -25.18
C THR A 133 -4.03 3.88 -24.15
N GLY A 134 -3.92 5.21 -24.14
CA GLY A 134 -4.53 6.07 -23.12
C GLY A 134 -3.72 6.18 -21.81
N GLY A 135 -2.65 5.39 -21.66
CA GLY A 135 -1.85 5.26 -20.46
C GLY A 135 -1.10 6.53 -20.05
N VAL A 136 -0.65 7.33 -21.02
CA VAL A 136 0.02 8.61 -20.75
C VAL A 136 -0.82 9.50 -19.85
N LYS A 137 -2.10 9.68 -20.19
CA LYS A 137 -3.03 10.49 -19.38
C LYS A 137 -3.41 9.78 -18.08
N ALA A 138 -3.56 8.46 -18.12
CA ALA A 138 -3.87 7.67 -16.93
C ALA A 138 -2.74 7.75 -15.88
N ILE A 139 -1.48 7.62 -16.30
CA ILE A 139 -0.30 7.77 -15.42
C ILE A 139 -0.25 9.19 -14.84
N GLU A 140 -0.52 10.23 -15.63
CA GLU A 140 -0.62 11.61 -15.15
C GLU A 140 -1.65 11.74 -14.01
N THR A 141 -2.83 11.15 -14.19
CA THR A 141 -3.88 11.18 -13.15
C THR A 141 -3.47 10.43 -11.89
N VAL A 142 -2.85 9.25 -12.03
CA VAL A 142 -2.35 8.49 -10.87
C VAL A 142 -1.28 9.29 -10.12
N LEU A 143 -0.29 9.85 -10.81
CA LEU A 143 0.81 10.60 -10.20
C LEU A 143 0.36 11.94 -9.59
N SER A 144 -0.80 12.47 -9.95
CA SER A 144 -1.33 13.70 -9.36
C SER A 144 -1.63 13.58 -7.86
N SER A 145 -1.82 12.37 -7.35
CA SER A 145 -2.01 12.08 -5.92
C SER A 145 -0.71 11.71 -5.18
N PHE A 146 0.41 11.56 -5.90
CA PHE A 146 1.66 11.10 -5.29
C PHE A 146 2.39 12.25 -4.60
N PRO A 147 2.74 12.10 -3.31
CA PRO A 147 3.59 13.06 -2.61
C PRO A 147 5.04 13.00 -3.13
N ALA A 148 5.81 14.05 -2.85
CA ALA A 148 7.21 14.15 -3.27
C ALA A 148 8.10 13.02 -2.71
N ASP A 149 7.71 12.41 -1.60
CA ASP A 149 8.41 11.31 -0.91
C ASP A 149 7.73 9.95 -1.09
N CYS A 150 6.94 9.78 -2.15
CA CYS A 150 6.22 8.55 -2.47
C CYS A 150 7.13 7.29 -2.43
N PRO A 151 6.57 6.08 -2.28
CA PRO A 151 7.34 4.85 -2.47
C PRO A 151 8.03 4.81 -3.83
N PRO A 152 9.18 4.13 -3.96
CA PRO A 152 9.79 3.89 -5.25
C PRO A 152 8.76 3.34 -6.22
N THR A 153 8.63 3.97 -7.38
CA THR A 153 7.60 3.60 -8.36
C THR A 153 8.24 3.26 -9.70
N VAL A 154 7.91 2.09 -10.26
CA VAL A 154 8.44 1.65 -11.56
C VAL A 154 7.30 1.51 -12.54
N VAL A 155 7.46 2.11 -13.72
CA VAL A 155 6.39 2.23 -14.72
C VAL A 155 6.84 1.67 -16.07
N VAL A 156 6.03 0.77 -16.64
CA VAL A 156 6.09 0.39 -18.05
C VAL A 156 4.88 0.99 -18.77
N GLN A 157 5.15 1.92 -19.67
CA GLN A 157 4.18 2.47 -20.61
C GLN A 157 4.58 2.05 -22.02
N HIS A 158 3.71 1.37 -22.74
CA HIS A 158 3.95 1.08 -24.14
C HIS A 158 3.86 2.38 -24.96
N ILE A 159 5.01 2.94 -25.27
CA ILE A 159 5.17 4.20 -26.00
C ILE A 159 6.38 4.06 -26.95
N ARG A 160 6.35 4.75 -28.08
CA ARG A 160 7.50 4.76 -29.00
C ARG A 160 8.67 5.51 -28.39
N ASP A 161 9.89 5.00 -28.57
CA ASP A 161 11.13 5.52 -27.96
C ASP A 161 11.30 7.02 -28.07
N GLY A 162 11.08 7.58 -29.24
CA GLY A 162 11.24 9.02 -29.48
C GLY A 162 10.35 9.92 -28.60
N PHE A 163 9.29 9.38 -27.99
CA PHE A 163 8.38 10.14 -27.12
C PHE A 163 8.71 10.00 -25.64
N VAL A 164 9.51 9.01 -25.22
CA VAL A 164 9.82 8.76 -23.82
C VAL A 164 10.50 9.95 -23.15
N PRO A 165 11.54 10.59 -23.70
CA PRO A 165 12.20 11.73 -23.06
C PRO A 165 11.23 12.89 -22.76
N GLY A 166 10.38 13.24 -23.74
CA GLY A 166 9.37 14.28 -23.56
C GLY A 166 8.30 13.92 -22.50
N PHE A 167 7.93 12.64 -22.43
CA PHE A 167 7.00 12.13 -21.41
C PHE A 167 7.61 12.23 -20.02
N VAL A 168 8.83 11.75 -19.82
CA VAL A 168 9.56 11.82 -18.53
C VAL A 168 9.70 13.27 -18.08
N GLN A 169 10.16 14.16 -18.97
CA GLN A 169 10.36 15.58 -18.64
C GLN A 169 9.05 16.28 -18.25
N ARG A 170 7.94 15.98 -18.94
CA ARG A 170 6.62 16.53 -18.60
C ARG A 170 6.14 16.07 -17.25
N LEU A 171 6.28 14.77 -16.93
CA LEU A 171 5.91 14.23 -15.63
C LEU A 171 6.77 14.86 -14.51
N HIS A 172 8.09 14.94 -14.72
CA HIS A 172 9.03 15.52 -13.77
C HIS A 172 8.69 16.98 -13.42
N ASN A 173 8.33 17.77 -14.40
CA ASN A 173 8.03 19.20 -14.22
C ASN A 173 6.65 19.47 -13.58
N ARG A 174 5.75 18.47 -13.62
CA ARG A 174 4.34 18.69 -13.24
C ARG A 174 3.95 18.08 -11.90
N TYR A 175 4.61 17.01 -11.45
CA TYR A 175 4.22 16.25 -10.27
C TYR A 175 5.30 16.29 -9.20
N GLY A 176 4.92 15.99 -7.93
CA GLY A 176 5.81 16.08 -6.79
C GLY A 176 7.03 15.16 -6.81
N PRO A 177 6.91 13.87 -7.24
CA PRO A 177 8.05 12.97 -7.32
C PRO A 177 9.06 13.36 -8.40
N ARG A 178 10.32 13.01 -8.17
CA ARG A 178 11.34 13.01 -9.24
C ARG A 178 11.01 11.93 -10.26
N VAL A 179 10.89 12.28 -11.55
CA VAL A 179 10.62 11.30 -12.61
C VAL A 179 11.86 11.19 -13.49
N VAL A 180 12.30 9.94 -13.74
CA VAL A 180 13.52 9.65 -14.53
C VAL A 180 13.30 8.47 -15.48
N SER A 181 14.10 8.40 -16.55
CA SER A 181 14.27 7.18 -17.33
C SER A 181 15.05 6.16 -16.50
N ALA A 182 14.54 4.93 -16.37
CA ALA A 182 15.19 3.87 -15.60
C ALA A 182 16.54 3.48 -16.24
N ALA A 183 17.59 3.45 -15.43
CA ALA A 183 18.92 2.99 -15.83
C ALA A 183 19.25 1.62 -15.20
N ASP A 184 20.06 0.79 -15.90
CA ASP A 184 20.46 -0.52 -15.38
C ASP A 184 21.30 -0.37 -14.11
N GLY A 185 21.00 -1.13 -13.08
CA GLY A 185 21.66 -1.10 -11.77
C GLY A 185 21.30 0.08 -10.88
N GLU A 186 20.46 1.03 -11.34
CA GLU A 186 20.05 2.20 -10.55
C GLU A 186 19.26 1.77 -9.32
N THR A 187 19.64 2.29 -8.14
CA THR A 187 18.96 2.01 -6.87
C THR A 187 17.61 2.67 -6.84
N LEU A 188 16.57 1.91 -6.49
CA LEU A 188 15.23 2.43 -6.30
C LEU A 188 15.15 3.23 -4.98
N SER A 189 14.75 4.49 -5.08
CA SER A 189 14.69 5.43 -3.95
C SER A 189 13.30 6.02 -3.79
N ARG A 190 12.90 6.29 -2.57
CA ARG A 190 11.66 7.03 -2.28
C ARG A 190 11.67 8.38 -3.01
N GLY A 191 10.49 8.87 -3.33
CA GLY A 191 10.33 10.12 -4.08
C GLY A 191 10.69 10.03 -5.55
N THR A 192 10.94 8.83 -6.10
CA THR A 192 11.36 8.67 -7.49
C THR A 192 10.47 7.69 -8.26
N VAL A 193 10.09 8.10 -9.47
CA VAL A 193 9.34 7.33 -10.46
C VAL A 193 10.27 7.00 -11.63
N TYR A 194 10.47 5.72 -11.90
CA TYR A 194 11.36 5.17 -12.93
C TYR A 194 10.54 4.72 -14.13
N ILE A 195 10.74 5.35 -15.27
CA ILE A 195 10.01 5.04 -16.52
C ILE A 195 10.87 4.14 -17.40
N ALA A 196 10.32 3.03 -17.89
CA ALA A 196 10.96 2.18 -18.86
C ALA A 196 11.18 2.96 -20.19
N ALA A 197 12.45 3.08 -20.61
CA ALA A 197 12.84 3.92 -21.74
C ALA A 197 13.66 3.20 -22.82
N ASP A 198 13.95 1.91 -22.65
CA ASP A 198 14.78 1.12 -23.55
C ASP A 198 13.95 0.11 -24.34
N ALA A 199 13.78 0.31 -25.65
CA ALA A 199 13.03 -0.58 -26.53
C ALA A 199 13.71 -1.93 -26.79
N ASN A 200 14.98 -2.06 -26.45
CA ASN A 200 15.73 -3.29 -26.66
C ASN A 200 15.78 -4.19 -25.44
N ARG A 201 15.31 -3.71 -24.27
CA ARG A 201 15.37 -4.43 -23.01
C ARG A 201 14.08 -4.29 -22.22
N HIS A 202 13.74 -5.31 -21.44
CA HIS A 202 12.68 -5.23 -20.46
C HIS A 202 13.19 -4.56 -19.19
N LEU A 203 12.37 -3.70 -18.58
CA LEU A 203 12.62 -3.16 -17.26
C LEU A 203 12.08 -4.14 -16.22
N THR A 204 12.92 -4.55 -15.29
CA THR A 204 12.61 -5.42 -14.15
C THR A 204 13.18 -4.83 -12.86
N VAL A 205 12.83 -5.41 -11.72
CA VAL A 205 13.36 -5.06 -10.41
C VAL A 205 14.16 -6.23 -9.84
N ALA A 206 15.32 -5.95 -9.24
CA ALA A 206 16.17 -6.95 -8.62
C ALA A 206 16.65 -6.48 -7.23
N GLY A 207 17.11 -7.45 -6.40
CA GLY A 207 17.63 -7.23 -5.06
C GLY A 207 16.71 -7.75 -3.96
N HIS A 208 17.30 -8.24 -2.86
CA HIS A 208 16.56 -8.74 -1.69
C HIS A 208 16.40 -7.63 -0.61
N GLY A 209 17.43 -6.83 -0.38
CA GLY A 209 17.39 -5.67 0.52
C GLY A 209 17.20 -4.38 -0.28
N THR A 210 18.28 -3.83 -0.80
CA THR A 210 18.25 -2.66 -1.68
C THR A 210 17.76 -3.04 -3.06
N LEU A 211 16.62 -2.46 -3.46
CA LEU A 211 16.03 -2.69 -4.78
C LEU A 211 16.74 -1.86 -5.85
N ARG A 212 16.86 -2.43 -7.06
CA ARG A 212 17.48 -1.79 -8.21
C ARG A 212 16.69 -2.03 -9.48
N CYS A 213 16.71 -1.09 -10.39
CA CYS A 213 16.31 -1.31 -11.78
C CYS A 213 17.26 -2.31 -12.45
N ARG A 214 16.70 -3.23 -13.26
CA ARG A 214 17.48 -4.10 -14.15
C ARG A 214 16.89 -4.06 -15.55
N LEU A 215 17.74 -3.79 -16.50
CA LEU A 215 17.39 -3.83 -17.92
C LEU A 215 17.84 -5.19 -18.48
N VAL A 216 16.86 -6.03 -18.86
CA VAL A 216 17.10 -7.42 -19.28
C VAL A 216 16.86 -7.54 -20.78
N GLU A 217 17.88 -8.00 -21.49
CA GLU A 217 17.75 -8.35 -22.90
C GLU A 217 17.02 -9.69 -23.03
N ALA A 218 15.84 -9.65 -23.62
CA ALA A 218 15.00 -10.81 -23.87
C ALA A 218 14.07 -10.53 -25.08
N PRO A 219 13.51 -11.58 -25.71
CA PRO A 219 12.51 -11.41 -26.77
C PRO A 219 11.29 -10.60 -26.30
N PRO A 220 10.61 -9.91 -27.22
CA PRO A 220 9.35 -9.24 -26.91
C PRO A 220 8.35 -10.21 -26.26
N ARG A 221 7.62 -9.74 -25.22
CA ARG A 221 6.57 -10.49 -24.54
C ARG A 221 5.22 -9.85 -24.81
N ASN A 222 4.23 -10.63 -25.20
CA ASN A 222 2.92 -10.14 -25.68
C ASN A 222 3.05 -9.10 -26.82
N GLY A 223 4.09 -9.22 -27.65
CA GLY A 223 4.39 -8.28 -28.73
C GLY A 223 5.07 -6.97 -28.29
N HIS A 224 5.40 -6.81 -27.00
CA HIS A 224 5.96 -5.58 -26.44
C HIS A 224 7.35 -5.78 -25.84
N ARG A 225 8.19 -4.75 -25.97
CA ARG A 225 9.47 -4.57 -25.27
C ARG A 225 9.77 -3.08 -25.16
N PRO A 226 9.78 -2.53 -23.89
CA PRO A 226 9.53 -3.22 -22.64
C PRO A 226 8.08 -3.73 -22.52
N ALA A 227 7.87 -4.85 -21.80
CA ALA A 227 6.56 -5.39 -21.48
C ALA A 227 6.26 -5.29 -19.97
N VAL A 228 4.98 -5.28 -19.61
CA VAL A 228 4.52 -5.13 -18.24
C VAL A 228 4.68 -6.44 -17.45
N ASP A 229 4.39 -7.60 -18.06
CA ASP A 229 4.51 -8.90 -17.40
C ASP A 229 5.90 -9.14 -16.79
N PRO A 230 7.04 -8.93 -17.50
CA PRO A 230 8.37 -9.09 -16.91
C PRO A 230 8.62 -8.17 -15.70
N LEU A 231 8.11 -6.94 -15.72
CA LEU A 231 8.23 -6.04 -14.58
C LEU A 231 7.49 -6.61 -13.37
N PHE A 232 6.23 -6.98 -13.53
CA PHE A 232 5.40 -7.48 -12.43
C PHE A 232 5.93 -8.80 -11.87
N GLU A 233 6.32 -9.74 -12.74
CA GLU A 233 6.88 -11.03 -12.35
C GLU A 233 8.19 -10.91 -11.56
N SER A 234 9.02 -9.91 -11.88
CA SER A 234 10.29 -9.69 -11.18
C SER A 234 10.13 -9.30 -9.70
N ALA A 235 8.98 -8.79 -9.32
CA ALA A 235 8.70 -8.34 -7.95
C ALA A 235 7.89 -9.34 -7.11
N VAL A 236 7.55 -10.53 -7.64
CA VAL A 236 6.68 -11.52 -6.97
C VAL A 236 7.21 -11.93 -5.60
N GLN A 237 8.53 -12.08 -5.45
CA GLN A 237 9.13 -12.47 -4.17
C GLN A 237 8.96 -11.43 -3.04
N ARG A 238 8.54 -10.20 -3.37
CA ARG A 238 8.29 -9.13 -2.40
C ARG A 238 6.91 -9.22 -1.76
N GLY A 239 6.00 -9.97 -2.36
CA GLY A 239 4.68 -10.26 -1.81
C GLY A 239 3.91 -9.00 -1.40
N ALA A 240 3.46 -8.96 -0.14
CA ALA A 240 2.65 -7.87 0.41
C ALA A 240 3.32 -6.49 0.44
N GLY A 241 4.65 -6.41 0.25
CA GLY A 241 5.36 -5.12 0.12
C GLY A 241 5.16 -4.43 -1.23
N VAL A 242 4.40 -5.03 -2.17
CA VAL A 242 4.16 -4.48 -3.50
C VAL A 242 2.71 -4.03 -3.66
N ALA A 243 2.52 -2.84 -4.25
CA ALA A 243 1.26 -2.42 -4.82
C ALA A 243 1.41 -2.26 -6.33
N ALA A 244 0.53 -2.88 -7.12
CA ALA A 244 0.61 -2.86 -8.57
C ALA A 244 -0.71 -2.45 -9.22
N ALA A 245 -0.64 -1.62 -10.27
CA ALA A 245 -1.80 -1.23 -11.07
C ALA A 245 -1.61 -1.53 -12.55
N LEU A 246 -2.65 -2.08 -13.17
CA LEU A 246 -2.75 -2.25 -14.61
C LEU A 246 -3.80 -1.29 -15.15
N LEU A 247 -3.33 -0.32 -15.92
CA LEU A 247 -4.14 0.77 -16.45
C LEU A 247 -4.58 0.47 -17.89
N THR A 248 -5.36 1.40 -18.43
CA THR A 248 -5.87 1.39 -19.81
C THR A 248 -4.81 0.95 -20.82
N GLY A 249 -5.20 0.10 -21.76
CA GLY A 249 -4.34 -0.42 -22.82
C GLY A 249 -5.01 -1.54 -23.59
N MET A 250 -4.55 -1.76 -24.82
CA MET A 250 -4.99 -2.86 -25.69
C MET A 250 -4.24 -4.15 -25.36
N GLY A 251 -4.89 -5.30 -25.55
CA GLY A 251 -4.29 -6.62 -25.34
C GLY A 251 -4.40 -7.11 -23.89
N ASN A 252 -3.42 -7.88 -23.45
CA ASN A 252 -3.42 -8.59 -22.17
C ASN A 252 -2.08 -8.55 -21.41
N ASP A 253 -1.11 -7.77 -21.89
CA ASP A 253 0.18 -7.64 -21.22
C ASP A 253 -0.01 -7.10 -19.80
N GLY A 254 0.72 -7.67 -18.86
CA GLY A 254 0.62 -7.37 -17.44
C GLY A 254 -0.45 -8.15 -16.67
N ALA A 255 -1.41 -8.81 -17.34
CA ALA A 255 -2.45 -9.57 -16.65
C ALA A 255 -1.90 -10.81 -15.95
N ALA A 256 -0.96 -11.53 -16.58
CA ALA A 256 -0.33 -12.71 -15.98
C ALA A 256 0.58 -12.34 -14.81
N GLY A 257 1.42 -11.31 -14.97
CA GLY A 257 2.29 -10.79 -13.91
C GLY A 257 1.50 -10.22 -12.72
N LEU A 258 0.39 -9.49 -12.99
CA LEU A 258 -0.50 -9.02 -11.94
C LEU A 258 -1.11 -10.17 -11.14
N GLY A 259 -1.52 -11.25 -11.82
CA GLY A 259 -2.01 -12.47 -11.18
C GLY A 259 -0.95 -13.17 -10.33
N ALA A 260 0.31 -13.18 -10.77
CA ALA A 260 1.42 -13.71 -9.98
C ALA A 260 1.66 -12.87 -8.71
N LEU A 261 1.63 -11.54 -8.81
CA LEU A 261 1.73 -10.62 -7.68
C LEU A 261 0.58 -10.83 -6.68
N ARG A 262 -0.67 -10.98 -7.18
CA ARG A 262 -1.83 -11.26 -6.32
C ARG A 262 -1.65 -12.53 -5.50
N ARG A 263 -1.21 -13.63 -6.14
CA ARG A 263 -0.94 -14.91 -5.44
C ARG A 263 0.15 -14.78 -4.39
N ALA A 264 1.10 -13.86 -4.60
CA ALA A 264 2.14 -13.55 -3.63
C ALA A 264 1.70 -12.59 -2.50
N GLY A 265 0.43 -12.15 -2.49
CA GLY A 265 -0.12 -11.29 -1.46
C GLY A 265 0.03 -9.79 -1.70
N ALA A 266 0.45 -9.37 -2.89
CA ALA A 266 0.54 -7.97 -3.27
C ALA A 266 -0.86 -7.34 -3.42
N LEU A 267 -0.96 -6.01 -3.21
CA LEU A 267 -2.12 -5.25 -3.63
C LEU A 267 -2.11 -5.14 -5.15
N THR A 268 -3.15 -5.67 -5.82
CA THR A 268 -3.28 -5.62 -7.27
C THR A 268 -4.55 -4.90 -7.69
N ILE A 269 -4.41 -3.93 -8.59
CA ILE A 269 -5.49 -3.04 -9.02
C ILE A 269 -5.59 -3.08 -10.55
N ALA A 270 -6.81 -3.18 -11.08
CA ALA A 270 -7.10 -2.92 -12.48
C ALA A 270 -7.96 -1.65 -12.60
N GLN A 271 -7.69 -0.85 -13.62
CA GLN A 271 -8.56 0.26 -13.97
C GLN A 271 -9.92 -0.27 -14.42
N ASP A 272 -10.99 0.40 -14.04
CA ASP A 272 -12.35 0.01 -14.45
C ASP A 272 -12.61 0.30 -15.94
N ARG A 273 -13.76 -0.19 -16.43
CA ARG A 273 -14.17 -0.02 -17.82
C ARG A 273 -14.51 1.42 -18.15
N GLU A 274 -15.18 2.11 -17.23
CA GLU A 274 -15.77 3.42 -17.48
C GLU A 274 -14.71 4.52 -17.62
N SER A 275 -13.64 4.45 -16.84
CA SER A 275 -12.54 5.41 -16.91
C SER A 275 -11.41 5.00 -17.87
N SER A 276 -11.45 3.78 -18.46
CA SER A 276 -10.44 3.32 -19.42
C SER A 276 -10.71 3.84 -20.82
N ILE A 277 -9.68 4.39 -21.48
CA ILE A 277 -9.75 4.71 -22.93
C ILE A 277 -9.88 3.43 -23.76
N VAL A 278 -9.08 2.41 -23.41
CA VAL A 278 -9.17 1.05 -23.97
C VAL A 278 -9.16 0.06 -22.82
N TRP A 279 -10.29 -0.61 -22.59
CA TRP A 279 -10.42 -1.59 -21.52
C TRP A 279 -10.02 -2.99 -22.02
N GLY A 280 -8.76 -3.14 -22.42
CA GLY A 280 -8.17 -4.41 -22.87
C GLY A 280 -7.31 -5.05 -21.78
N MET A 281 -6.13 -4.49 -21.47
CA MET A 281 -5.23 -4.97 -20.42
C MET A 281 -5.93 -5.07 -19.05
N PRO A 282 -6.67 -4.06 -18.56
CA PRO A 282 -7.39 -4.16 -17.30
C PRO A 282 -8.50 -5.23 -17.34
N ARG A 283 -9.22 -5.39 -18.47
CA ARG A 283 -10.22 -6.44 -18.66
C ARG A 283 -9.59 -7.82 -18.51
N ALA A 284 -8.48 -8.06 -19.19
CA ALA A 284 -7.78 -9.34 -19.13
C ALA A 284 -7.37 -9.68 -17.69
N ALA A 285 -6.90 -8.69 -16.92
CA ALA A 285 -6.59 -8.86 -15.51
C ALA A 285 -7.84 -9.15 -14.64
N ALA A 286 -8.96 -8.47 -14.91
CA ALA A 286 -10.22 -8.67 -14.20
C ALA A 286 -10.80 -10.07 -14.47
N GLU A 287 -10.88 -10.48 -15.75
CA GLU A 287 -11.37 -11.79 -16.17
C GLU A 287 -10.51 -12.94 -15.65
N ALA A 288 -9.18 -12.77 -15.60
CA ALA A 288 -8.25 -13.73 -15.02
C ALA A 288 -8.26 -13.76 -13.47
N GLY A 289 -9.06 -12.92 -12.83
CA GLY A 289 -9.03 -12.77 -11.39
C GLY A 289 -7.68 -12.27 -10.86
N ALA A 290 -6.90 -11.53 -11.65
CA ALA A 290 -5.59 -11.03 -11.28
C ALA A 290 -5.66 -9.73 -10.46
N ALA A 291 -6.72 -8.95 -10.60
CA ALA A 291 -6.96 -7.75 -9.82
C ALA A 291 -7.72 -8.06 -8.53
N LEU A 292 -7.17 -7.60 -7.40
CA LEU A 292 -7.87 -7.62 -6.11
C LEU A 292 -8.95 -6.53 -6.04
N ARG A 293 -8.67 -5.38 -6.69
CA ARG A 293 -9.60 -4.25 -6.78
C ARG A 293 -9.73 -3.80 -8.23
N ILE A 294 -10.94 -3.43 -8.62
CA ILE A 294 -11.22 -2.74 -9.88
C ILE A 294 -11.71 -1.35 -9.48
N LEU A 295 -10.98 -0.30 -9.90
CA LEU A 295 -11.19 1.06 -9.43
C LEU A 295 -11.26 2.05 -10.60
N THR A 296 -12.00 3.13 -10.41
CA THR A 296 -11.95 4.31 -11.28
C THR A 296 -10.55 4.93 -11.23
N LEU A 297 -10.13 5.55 -12.32
CA LEU A 297 -8.77 6.06 -12.50
C LEU A 297 -8.32 7.01 -11.39
N ASP A 298 -9.19 7.90 -10.94
CA ASP A 298 -8.92 8.87 -9.88
C ASP A 298 -8.67 8.24 -8.50
N ARG A 299 -9.19 7.02 -8.28
CA ARG A 299 -9.04 6.27 -7.03
C ARG A 299 -7.80 5.38 -7.00
N ILE A 300 -7.17 5.12 -8.15
CA ILE A 300 -6.01 4.19 -8.23
C ILE A 300 -4.79 4.76 -7.52
N GLY A 301 -4.46 6.03 -7.73
CA GLY A 301 -3.29 6.64 -7.09
C GLY A 301 -3.35 6.61 -5.56
N PRO A 302 -4.43 7.12 -4.92
CA PRO A 302 -4.62 6.97 -3.48
C PRO A 302 -4.56 5.52 -3.00
N ALA A 303 -5.19 4.58 -3.73
CA ALA A 303 -5.21 3.17 -3.34
C ALA A 303 -3.82 2.51 -3.41
N LEU A 304 -2.97 2.89 -4.38
CA LEU A 304 -1.58 2.43 -4.47
C LEU A 304 -0.74 2.92 -3.28
N LEU A 305 -0.96 4.15 -2.84
CA LEU A 305 -0.28 4.73 -1.68
C LEU A 305 -0.74 4.09 -0.37
N ASP A 306 -2.00 3.66 -0.27
CA ASP A 306 -2.51 2.94 0.91
C ASP A 306 -1.87 1.56 1.10
N GLY A 307 -1.41 0.90 0.05
CA GLY A 307 -0.62 -0.34 0.09
C GLY A 307 -1.31 -1.60 0.65
N HIS A 308 -2.60 -1.55 1.00
CA HIS A 308 -3.29 -2.67 1.65
C HIS A 308 -4.18 -3.46 0.70
N ALA A 309 -3.97 -4.77 0.69
CA ALA A 309 -4.92 -5.74 0.15
C ALA A 309 -6.09 -5.90 1.14
N ALA A 310 -7.17 -5.13 0.99
CA ALA A 310 -8.40 -5.41 1.74
C ALA A 310 -9.06 -6.68 1.17
N PRO A 311 -9.65 -7.56 2.00
CA PRO A 311 -10.38 -8.72 1.52
C PRO A 311 -11.53 -8.28 0.61
N ALA A 312 -11.75 -9.02 -0.47
CA ALA A 312 -12.83 -8.80 -1.40
C ALA A 312 -14.19 -9.02 -0.71
N THR A 313 -14.90 -7.95 -0.39
CA THR A 313 -16.34 -7.99 -0.15
C THR A 313 -17.04 -7.43 -1.39
N GLY A 314 -17.49 -8.32 -2.23
CA GLY A 314 -18.25 -7.97 -3.42
C GLY A 314 -18.84 -9.24 -4.03
N THR A 315 -19.94 -9.70 -3.43
CA THR A 315 -20.85 -10.69 -4.04
C THR A 315 -21.32 -10.12 -5.38
N VAL A 316 -20.82 -10.69 -6.46
CA VAL A 316 -21.46 -10.52 -7.77
C VAL A 316 -22.81 -11.23 -7.69
N THR A 317 -23.88 -10.47 -7.43
CA THR A 317 -25.23 -10.94 -7.68
C THR A 317 -25.37 -11.13 -9.18
N GLY A 318 -25.37 -12.38 -9.61
CA GLY A 318 -25.77 -12.78 -10.95
C GLY A 318 -27.19 -12.31 -11.20
N ALA A 319 -27.38 -11.41 -12.14
CA ALA A 319 -28.67 -11.18 -12.79
C ALA A 319 -28.71 -12.07 -14.02
N THR A 320 -29.32 -13.23 -13.85
CA THR A 320 -29.88 -14.02 -14.95
C THR A 320 -31.11 -13.28 -15.48
N ARG A 321 -31.05 -12.81 -16.69
CA ARG A 321 -32.08 -12.86 -17.72
C ARG A 321 -31.63 -12.13 -18.97
#